data_b0b1e39d90ca0105d9c5c58182f8daa5
#
_entry.id   b0b1e39d90ca0105d9c5c58182f8daa5
#
_cell.length_a   1.000
_cell.length_b   1.000
_cell.length_c   1.000
_cell.angle_alpha   90.00
_cell.angle_beta   90.00
_cell.angle_gamma   90.00
#
_symmetry.space_group_name_H-M   'P 1'
#
loop_
_entity.id
_entity.type
_entity.pdbx_description
1 polymer ?
#
loop_
_entity_poly.entity_id
_entity_poly.type
_entity_poly.pdbx_seq_one_letter_code
_entity_poly.pdbx_strand_id
1 'polypeptide(L)'
;MTDLKLHSGEHIILSLRKHPLIAFGQLIPFIVLDYLPYLLPKAAAFAEASAPAITFSPAAYLSFGNPWFDFIVGIYWLFVWMGAFGVFTNYFLDQWIVTNERIIDINQKTFWYRDVSSLFLDRVQNVETETGGFFGTLFGFGTVSIESAGAEIGKVRMAGLSHPNTVRDTILKEVGKLHKQAPAKEGV
;
A
#
# COMPACT_ATOMS: atom_id res chain seq x y z
N MET A 1 -2.29 16.07 10.34
CA MET A 1 -1.32 15.71 11.38
C MET A 1 -2.09 14.90 12.41
N THR A 2 -1.75 13.65 12.60
CA THR A 2 -2.46 12.78 13.55
C THR A 2 -1.95 13.12 14.94
N ASP A 3 -2.82 13.56 15.84
CA ASP A 3 -2.49 13.70 17.26
C ASP A 3 -2.27 12.29 17.85
N LEU A 4 -1.10 11.74 17.58
CA LEU A 4 -0.60 10.55 18.27
C LEU A 4 -0.34 10.98 19.71
N LYS A 5 -1.22 10.54 20.62
CA LYS A 5 -0.99 10.71 22.07
C LYS A 5 0.17 9.80 22.45
N LEU A 6 1.36 10.36 22.43
CA LEU A 6 2.57 9.72 22.95
C LEU A 6 2.52 9.73 24.48
N HIS A 7 3.06 8.70 25.14
CA HIS A 7 3.22 8.66 26.57
C HIS A 7 4.30 9.66 27.01
N SER A 8 4.31 10.04 28.28
CA SER A 8 5.37 10.88 28.82
C SER A 8 6.72 10.14 28.73
N GLY A 9 7.65 10.69 27.94
CA GLY A 9 8.96 10.08 27.67
C GLY A 9 9.02 9.25 26.36
N GLU A 10 7.87 9.01 25.71
CA GLU A 10 7.83 8.35 24.41
C GLU A 10 8.28 9.32 23.30
N HIS A 11 9.23 8.90 22.45
CA HIS A 11 9.69 9.69 21.31
C HIS A 11 9.77 8.82 20.04
N ILE A 12 9.56 9.46 18.90
CA ILE A 12 9.61 8.80 17.60
C ILE A 12 11.06 8.59 17.19
N ILE A 13 11.41 7.35 16.87
CA ILE A 13 12.73 6.97 16.37
C ILE A 13 12.72 6.90 14.85
N LEU A 14 11.71 6.24 14.26
CA LEU A 14 11.55 6.09 12.82
C LEU A 14 10.10 6.34 12.41
N SER A 15 9.95 7.06 11.29
CA SER A 15 8.68 7.17 10.57
C SER A 15 8.87 6.52 9.19
N LEU A 16 8.13 5.46 8.94
CA LEU A 16 8.31 4.60 7.79
C LEU A 16 7.09 4.68 6.87
N ARG A 17 7.35 4.71 5.56
CA ARG A 17 6.34 4.68 4.52
C ARG A 17 6.70 3.64 3.46
N LYS A 18 5.71 3.22 2.69
CA LYS A 18 5.93 2.34 1.53
C LYS A 18 6.80 3.02 0.49
N HIS A 19 7.62 2.23 -0.19
CA HIS A 19 8.45 2.72 -1.29
C HIS A 19 7.58 3.25 -2.45
N PRO A 20 7.91 4.40 -3.09
CA PRO A 20 7.08 5.02 -4.13
C PRO A 20 6.78 4.09 -5.32
N LEU A 21 7.71 3.21 -5.69
CA LEU A 21 7.50 2.23 -6.76
C LEU A 21 6.30 1.31 -6.54
N ILE A 22 5.92 1.06 -5.29
CA ILE A 22 4.73 0.25 -4.98
C ILE A 22 3.47 1.02 -5.39
N ALA A 23 3.42 2.33 -5.10
CA ALA A 23 2.31 3.16 -5.55
C ALA A 23 2.21 3.19 -7.08
N PHE A 24 3.35 3.39 -7.76
CA PHE A 24 3.38 3.35 -9.22
C PHE A 24 2.91 2.00 -9.76
N GLY A 25 3.39 0.87 -9.20
CA GLY A 25 2.95 -0.47 -9.59
C GLY A 25 1.44 -0.67 -9.42
N GLN A 26 0.86 -0.16 -8.34
CA GLN A 26 -0.58 -0.23 -8.09
C GLN A 26 -1.41 0.67 -9.01
N LEU A 27 -0.83 1.74 -9.56
CA LEU A 27 -1.50 2.65 -10.50
C LEU A 27 -1.44 2.17 -11.96
N ILE A 28 -0.51 1.27 -12.32
CA ILE A 28 -0.40 0.73 -13.70
C ILE A 28 -1.72 0.18 -14.25
N PRO A 29 -2.52 -0.64 -13.52
CA PRO A 29 -3.79 -1.13 -14.01
C PRO A 29 -4.76 -0.01 -14.41
N PHE A 30 -4.77 1.10 -13.67
CA PHE A 30 -5.64 2.26 -13.97
C PHE A 30 -5.19 2.99 -15.23
N ILE A 31 -3.88 3.09 -15.48
CA ILE A 31 -3.33 3.62 -16.73
C ILE A 31 -3.77 2.75 -17.91
N VAL A 32 -3.71 1.43 -17.77
CA VAL A 32 -4.19 0.50 -18.82
C VAL A 32 -5.69 0.64 -19.04
N LEU A 33 -6.48 0.74 -17.98
CA LEU A 33 -7.92 0.97 -18.08
C LEU A 33 -8.25 2.31 -18.74
N ASP A 34 -7.48 3.37 -18.48
CA ASP A 34 -7.69 4.69 -19.09
C ASP A 34 -7.63 4.65 -20.63
N TYR A 35 -6.84 3.74 -21.20
CA TYR A 35 -6.73 3.55 -22.65
C TYR A 35 -7.84 2.67 -23.26
N LEU A 36 -8.63 1.96 -22.45
CA LEU A 36 -9.63 1.01 -22.96
C LEU A 36 -10.68 1.67 -23.90
N PRO A 37 -11.26 2.85 -23.60
CA PRO A 37 -12.21 3.50 -24.47
C PRO A 37 -11.66 3.84 -25.86
N TYR A 38 -10.36 4.08 -25.98
CA TYR A 38 -9.72 4.34 -27.29
C TYR A 38 -9.56 3.10 -28.15
N LEU A 39 -9.56 1.92 -27.53
CA LEU A 39 -9.47 0.64 -28.24
C LEU A 39 -10.83 0.17 -28.78
N LEU A 40 -11.94 0.53 -28.13
CA LEU A 40 -13.28 0.09 -28.51
C LEU A 40 -13.69 0.50 -29.93
N PRO A 41 -13.55 1.78 -30.35
CA PRO A 41 -13.85 2.20 -31.73
C PRO A 41 -12.99 1.47 -32.76
N LYS A 42 -11.71 1.26 -32.44
CA LYS A 42 -10.77 0.56 -33.34
C LYS A 42 -11.13 -0.91 -33.49
N ALA A 43 -11.48 -1.56 -32.38
CA ALA A 43 -11.92 -2.95 -32.40
C ALA A 43 -13.24 -3.12 -33.16
N ALA A 44 -14.19 -2.21 -32.98
CA ALA A 44 -15.44 -2.20 -33.70
C ALA A 44 -15.23 -2.03 -35.22
N ALA A 45 -14.40 -1.06 -35.63
CA ALA A 45 -14.06 -0.83 -37.03
C ALA A 45 -13.35 -2.05 -37.66
N PHE A 46 -12.45 -2.72 -36.93
CA PHE A 46 -11.81 -3.94 -37.39
C PHE A 46 -12.83 -5.09 -37.58
N ALA A 47 -13.74 -5.25 -36.62
CA ALA A 47 -14.79 -6.26 -36.69
C ALA A 47 -15.71 -6.02 -37.91
N GLU A 48 -16.11 -4.78 -38.20
CA GLU A 48 -16.90 -4.42 -39.38
C GLU A 48 -16.16 -4.73 -40.67
N ALA A 49 -14.91 -4.39 -40.78
CA ALA A 49 -14.08 -4.69 -41.94
C ALA A 49 -13.93 -6.21 -42.20
N SER A 50 -13.95 -6.99 -41.11
CA SER A 50 -13.82 -8.47 -41.20
C SER A 50 -15.14 -9.18 -41.49
N ALA A 51 -16.30 -8.54 -41.28
CA ALA A 51 -17.63 -9.12 -41.46
C ALA A 51 -18.57 -8.12 -42.15
N PRO A 52 -18.37 -7.83 -43.44
CA PRO A 52 -19.09 -6.77 -44.16
C PRO A 52 -20.60 -7.02 -44.31
N ALA A 53 -21.12 -8.20 -43.95
CA ALA A 53 -22.54 -8.53 -44.00
C ALA A 53 -23.37 -7.96 -42.81
N ILE A 54 -22.77 -7.27 -41.89
CA ILE A 54 -23.46 -6.68 -40.73
C ILE A 54 -24.09 -5.36 -41.16
N THR A 55 -25.43 -5.32 -41.20
CA THR A 55 -26.22 -4.10 -41.54
C THR A 55 -26.14 -3.03 -40.43
N PHE A 56 -25.73 -3.41 -39.23
CA PHE A 56 -25.54 -2.52 -38.09
C PHE A 56 -24.07 -2.15 -37.98
N SER A 57 -23.76 -0.82 -37.90
CA SER A 57 -22.39 -0.35 -37.73
C SER A 57 -22.08 -0.08 -36.26
N PRO A 58 -21.45 -1.01 -35.50
CA PRO A 58 -21.03 -0.77 -34.14
C PRO A 58 -20.02 0.38 -34.03
N ALA A 59 -19.15 0.56 -35.02
CA ALA A 59 -18.13 1.61 -34.99
C ALA A 59 -18.76 3.02 -35.01
N ALA A 60 -19.90 3.22 -35.65
CA ALA A 60 -20.59 4.49 -35.64
C ALA A 60 -21.11 4.88 -34.24
N TYR A 61 -21.52 3.90 -33.44
CA TYR A 61 -22.03 4.12 -32.09
C TYR A 61 -20.89 4.18 -31.04
N LEU A 62 -19.83 3.41 -31.25
CA LEU A 62 -18.67 3.31 -30.38
C LEU A 62 -17.56 4.26 -30.87
N SER A 63 -17.90 5.50 -31.22
CA SER A 63 -16.95 6.50 -31.72
C SER A 63 -16.99 7.78 -30.89
N PHE A 64 -15.84 8.39 -30.68
CA PHE A 64 -15.77 9.72 -30.11
C PHE A 64 -16.48 10.73 -31.02
N GLY A 65 -17.26 11.62 -30.41
CA GLY A 65 -18.17 12.52 -31.10
C GLY A 65 -19.63 12.04 -31.11
N ASN A 66 -19.89 10.77 -30.78
CA ASN A 66 -21.24 10.29 -30.48
C ASN A 66 -21.61 10.67 -29.04
N PRO A 67 -22.66 11.50 -28.81
CA PRO A 67 -22.97 12.02 -27.47
C PRO A 67 -23.19 10.94 -26.41
N TRP A 68 -23.78 9.82 -26.79
CA TRP A 68 -24.03 8.70 -25.87
C TRP A 68 -22.74 7.96 -25.50
N PHE A 69 -21.87 7.75 -26.47
CA PHE A 69 -20.57 7.12 -26.22
C PHE A 69 -19.70 8.01 -25.34
N ASP A 70 -19.61 9.29 -25.67
CA ASP A 70 -18.82 10.26 -24.89
C ASP A 70 -19.33 10.39 -23.45
N PHE A 71 -20.64 10.35 -23.24
CA PHE A 71 -21.25 10.37 -21.92
C PHE A 71 -20.88 9.12 -21.11
N ILE A 72 -20.98 7.93 -21.72
CA ILE A 72 -20.62 6.66 -21.05
C ILE A 72 -19.13 6.62 -20.73
N VAL A 73 -18.28 7.04 -21.66
CA VAL A 73 -16.82 7.13 -21.46
C VAL A 73 -16.48 8.13 -20.35
N GLY A 74 -17.20 9.26 -20.29
CA GLY A 74 -17.03 10.23 -19.22
C GLY A 74 -17.32 9.64 -17.84
N ILE A 75 -18.42 8.89 -17.70
CA ILE A 75 -18.75 8.18 -16.45
C ILE A 75 -17.69 7.11 -16.14
N TYR A 76 -17.28 6.33 -17.15
CA TYR A 76 -16.24 5.32 -17.01
C TYR A 76 -14.93 5.93 -16.48
N TRP A 77 -14.44 7.02 -17.04
CA TRP A 77 -13.24 7.69 -16.58
C TRP A 77 -13.39 8.22 -15.16
N LEU A 78 -14.55 8.72 -14.80
CA LEU A 78 -14.80 9.15 -13.43
C LEU A 78 -14.59 8.02 -12.42
N PHE A 79 -15.07 6.80 -12.73
CA PHE A 79 -14.84 5.63 -11.89
C PHE A 79 -13.38 5.18 -11.89
N VAL A 80 -12.70 5.17 -13.03
CA VAL A 80 -11.27 4.83 -13.11
C VAL A 80 -10.45 5.80 -12.27
N TRP A 81 -10.68 7.10 -12.39
CA TRP A 81 -9.99 8.12 -11.60
C TRP A 81 -10.32 8.04 -10.11
N MET A 82 -11.55 7.76 -9.76
CA MET A 82 -11.94 7.55 -8.36
C MET A 82 -11.21 6.35 -7.76
N GLY A 83 -11.09 5.26 -8.50
CA GLY A 83 -10.31 4.07 -8.08
C GLY A 83 -8.83 4.38 -7.93
N ALA A 84 -8.21 5.05 -8.92
CA ALA A 84 -6.82 5.45 -8.89
C ALA A 84 -6.53 6.39 -7.72
N PHE A 85 -7.41 7.36 -7.48
CA PHE A 85 -7.31 8.27 -6.33
C PHE A 85 -7.42 7.53 -4.99
N GLY A 86 -8.29 6.50 -4.91
CA GLY A 86 -8.40 5.64 -3.74
C GLY A 86 -7.10 4.92 -3.42
N VAL A 87 -6.48 4.30 -4.42
CA VAL A 87 -5.18 3.63 -4.29
C VAL A 87 -4.09 4.61 -3.86
N PHE A 88 -4.03 5.78 -4.50
CA PHE A 88 -3.08 6.83 -4.14
C PHE A 88 -3.25 7.31 -2.70
N THR A 89 -4.50 7.52 -2.27
CA THR A 89 -4.83 7.96 -0.91
C THR A 89 -4.40 6.93 0.12
N ASN A 90 -4.71 5.63 -0.11
CA ASN A 90 -4.31 4.55 0.80
C ASN A 90 -2.78 4.46 0.91
N TYR A 91 -2.07 4.54 -0.23
CA TYR A 91 -0.62 4.58 -0.21
C TYR A 91 -0.07 5.74 0.64
N PHE A 92 -0.65 6.94 0.49
CA PHE A 92 -0.14 8.14 1.15
C PHE A 92 -0.45 8.17 2.66
N LEU A 93 -1.57 7.56 3.07
CA LEU A 93 -2.03 7.53 4.46
C LEU A 93 -1.46 6.35 5.26
N ASP A 94 -1.00 5.28 4.62
CA ASP A 94 -0.36 4.17 5.29
C ASP A 94 1.01 4.58 5.82
N GLN A 95 1.19 4.41 7.13
CA GLN A 95 2.42 4.81 7.80
C GLN A 95 2.70 3.92 9.00
N TRP A 96 3.96 3.57 9.20
CA TRP A 96 4.45 2.92 10.41
C TRP A 96 5.34 3.86 11.19
N ILE A 97 5.12 3.91 12.50
CA ILE A 97 5.90 4.74 13.41
C ILE A 97 6.53 3.83 14.45
N VAL A 98 7.84 3.87 14.55
CA VAL A 98 8.59 3.16 15.58
C VAL A 98 9.00 4.19 16.64
N THR A 99 8.56 3.93 17.87
CA THR A 99 8.94 4.73 19.05
C THR A 99 9.93 3.94 19.92
N ASN A 100 10.38 4.54 20.98
CA ASN A 100 11.21 3.86 22.01
C ASN A 100 10.41 2.83 22.86
N GLU A 101 9.07 2.79 22.76
CA GLU A 101 8.21 1.90 23.55
C GLU A 101 7.40 0.91 22.70
N ARG A 102 6.96 1.33 21.51
CA ARG A 102 6.04 0.56 20.67
C ARG A 102 6.20 0.86 19.18
N ILE A 103 5.68 -0.04 18.37
CA ILE A 103 5.49 0.13 16.93
C ILE A 103 4.02 0.45 16.70
N ILE A 104 3.71 1.53 16.01
CA ILE A 104 2.36 1.97 15.69
C ILE A 104 2.16 1.75 14.19
N ASP A 105 1.21 0.91 13.85
CA ASP A 105 0.77 0.64 12.47
C ASP A 105 -0.50 1.44 12.20
N ILE A 106 -0.41 2.35 11.26
CA ILE A 106 -1.50 3.20 10.80
C ILE A 106 -1.87 2.74 9.41
N ASN A 107 -2.96 1.98 9.31
CA ASN A 107 -3.41 1.40 8.05
C ASN A 107 -4.76 2.00 7.64
N GLN A 108 -4.80 2.61 6.46
CA GLN A 108 -6.03 3.14 5.87
C GLN A 108 -6.68 2.02 5.02
N LYS A 109 -7.73 1.39 5.53
CA LYS A 109 -8.44 0.32 4.80
C LYS A 109 -9.38 0.85 3.71
N THR A 110 -10.04 1.97 3.99
CA THR A 110 -10.93 2.66 3.05
C THR A 110 -10.92 4.17 3.33
N PHE A 111 -11.57 4.98 2.49
CA PHE A 111 -11.67 6.44 2.71
C PHE A 111 -12.16 6.83 4.10
N TRP A 112 -13.02 5.99 4.72
CA TRP A 112 -13.68 6.28 5.99
C TRP A 112 -13.21 5.40 7.14
N TYR A 113 -12.43 4.36 6.88
CA TYR A 113 -12.03 3.39 7.89
C TYR A 113 -10.52 3.34 8.03
N ARG A 114 -10.06 3.82 9.18
CA ARG A 114 -8.66 3.81 9.59
C ARG A 114 -8.49 2.84 10.75
N ASP A 115 -7.52 1.97 10.63
CA ASP A 115 -7.11 1.04 11.67
C ASP A 115 -5.77 1.51 12.25
N VAL A 116 -5.70 1.59 13.57
CA VAL A 116 -4.46 1.95 14.26
C VAL A 116 -4.17 0.86 15.26
N SER A 117 -3.13 0.10 15.02
CA SER A 117 -2.66 -0.93 15.93
C SER A 117 -1.31 -0.57 16.52
N SER A 118 -1.05 -1.04 17.72
CA SER A 118 0.22 -0.80 18.40
C SER A 118 0.78 -2.10 18.96
N LEU A 119 2.07 -2.33 18.75
CA LEU A 119 2.82 -3.46 19.26
C LEU A 119 3.92 -2.96 20.16
N PHE A 120 3.90 -3.32 21.43
CA PHE A 120 4.96 -2.96 22.38
C PHE A 120 6.26 -3.69 22.07
N LEU A 121 7.37 -2.96 22.14
CA LEU A 121 8.71 -3.48 21.82
C LEU A 121 9.19 -4.55 22.81
N ASP A 122 8.72 -4.52 24.06
CA ASP A 122 9.02 -5.52 25.08
C ASP A 122 8.42 -6.90 24.76
N ARG A 123 7.39 -6.96 23.90
CA ARG A 123 6.73 -8.19 23.47
C ARG A 123 7.26 -8.75 22.15
N VAL A 124 8.20 -8.06 21.52
CA VAL A 124 8.80 -8.51 20.25
C VAL A 124 9.68 -9.72 20.50
N GLN A 125 9.38 -10.83 19.78
CA GLN A 125 10.14 -12.08 19.85
C GLN A 125 11.06 -12.28 18.66
N ASN A 126 10.57 -11.95 17.47
CA ASN A 126 11.31 -12.17 16.22
C ASN A 126 11.09 -10.99 15.26
N VAL A 127 12.14 -10.62 14.55
CA VAL A 127 12.10 -9.59 13.49
C VAL A 127 12.78 -10.16 12.25
N GLU A 128 11.98 -10.44 11.25
CA GLU A 128 12.43 -11.02 9.98
C GLU A 128 12.37 -9.97 8.87
N THR A 129 13.32 -10.05 7.94
CA THR A 129 13.30 -9.25 6.72
C THR A 129 13.22 -10.16 5.51
N GLU A 130 12.29 -9.83 4.61
CA GLU A 130 12.14 -10.49 3.33
C GLU A 130 12.40 -9.47 2.22
N THR A 131 13.45 -9.66 1.44
CA THR A 131 13.68 -8.90 0.22
C THR A 131 13.34 -9.84 -0.93
N GLY A 132 12.15 -9.67 -1.51
CA GLY A 132 11.62 -10.59 -2.50
C GLY A 132 11.47 -9.98 -3.88
N GLY A 133 11.72 -10.83 -4.91
CA GLY A 133 11.51 -10.49 -6.31
C GLY A 133 12.59 -9.62 -6.92
N PHE A 134 12.60 -9.59 -8.27
CA PHE A 134 13.57 -8.83 -9.06
C PHE A 134 13.58 -7.34 -8.71
N PHE A 135 12.41 -6.73 -8.62
CA PHE A 135 12.29 -5.31 -8.30
C PHE A 135 12.68 -4.98 -6.86
N GLY A 136 12.34 -5.85 -5.90
CA GLY A 136 12.75 -5.66 -4.50
C GLY A 136 14.26 -5.64 -4.33
N THR A 137 14.96 -6.54 -5.02
CA THR A 137 16.42 -6.61 -5.01
C THR A 137 17.07 -5.43 -5.74
N LEU A 138 16.52 -5.04 -6.90
CA LEU A 138 17.06 -3.96 -7.70
C LEU A 138 16.90 -2.58 -7.05
N PHE A 139 15.76 -2.31 -6.44
CA PHE A 139 15.43 -1.02 -5.85
C PHE A 139 15.57 -0.98 -4.32
N GLY A 140 15.99 -2.09 -3.70
CA GLY A 140 16.29 -2.16 -2.28
C GLY A 140 15.06 -2.02 -1.37
N PHE A 141 13.87 -2.44 -1.82
CA PHE A 141 12.70 -2.48 -0.98
C PHE A 141 12.34 -3.90 -0.56
N GLY A 142 11.72 -4.05 0.59
CA GLY A 142 11.34 -5.35 1.14
C GLY A 142 10.28 -5.26 2.21
N THR A 143 10.08 -6.36 2.90
CA THR A 143 9.10 -6.49 3.99
C THR A 143 9.84 -6.74 5.29
N VAL A 144 9.41 -6.08 6.36
CA VAL A 144 9.81 -6.41 7.73
C VAL A 144 8.61 -7.03 8.42
N SER A 145 8.79 -8.24 8.92
CA SER A 145 7.79 -8.98 9.68
C SER A 145 8.23 -9.06 11.13
N ILE A 146 7.36 -8.67 12.05
CA ILE A 146 7.61 -8.64 13.48
C ILE A 146 6.62 -9.56 14.16
N GLU A 147 7.12 -10.52 14.91
CA GLU A 147 6.33 -11.47 15.69
C GLU A 147 6.35 -11.11 17.16
N SER A 148 5.19 -11.17 17.80
CA SER A 148 4.97 -10.80 19.19
C SER A 148 4.52 -11.99 20.03
N ALA A 149 4.95 -12.00 21.29
CA ALA A 149 4.40 -12.89 22.32
C ALA A 149 3.04 -12.36 22.79
N GLY A 150 1.94 -13.01 22.38
CA GLY A 150 0.60 -12.68 22.86
C GLY A 150 -0.46 -12.74 21.76
N ALA A 151 -1.70 -13.01 22.13
CA ALA A 151 -2.75 -13.52 21.25
C ALA A 151 -3.46 -12.49 20.36
N GLU A 152 -3.39 -11.19 20.61
CA GLU A 152 -4.24 -10.23 19.87
C GLU A 152 -3.60 -9.64 18.61
N ILE A 153 -2.26 -9.49 18.57
CA ILE A 153 -1.53 -9.03 17.38
C ILE A 153 -0.28 -9.91 17.23
N GLY A 154 -0.47 -11.13 16.75
CA GLY A 154 0.60 -12.12 16.66
C GLY A 154 1.72 -11.75 15.67
N LYS A 155 1.41 -10.97 14.63
CA LYS A 155 2.38 -10.62 13.58
C LYS A 155 2.03 -9.28 12.94
N VAL A 156 2.97 -8.32 13.00
CA VAL A 156 2.91 -7.06 12.24
C VAL A 156 3.78 -7.19 11.01
N ARG A 157 3.22 -6.89 9.83
CA ARG A 157 3.92 -6.96 8.55
C ARG A 157 4.00 -5.60 7.88
N MET A 158 5.20 -5.04 7.82
CA MET A 158 5.49 -3.78 7.15
C MET A 158 6.02 -4.07 5.74
N ALA A 159 5.12 -4.11 4.76
CA ALA A 159 5.48 -4.46 3.39
C ALA A 159 5.92 -3.23 2.57
N GLY A 160 6.96 -3.43 1.76
CA GLY A 160 7.41 -2.43 0.80
C GLY A 160 8.21 -1.29 1.41
N LEU A 161 8.92 -1.54 2.48
CA LEU A 161 9.82 -0.57 3.10
C LEU A 161 11.11 -0.42 2.29
N SER A 162 11.63 0.81 2.22
CA SER A 162 12.98 1.08 1.75
C SER A 162 13.99 0.60 2.81
N HIS A 163 15.04 -0.08 2.39
CA HIS A 163 16.14 -0.54 3.24
C HIS A 163 15.66 -1.37 4.46
N PRO A 164 14.96 -2.51 4.26
CA PRO A 164 14.32 -3.27 5.34
C PRO A 164 15.32 -3.74 6.41
N ASN A 165 16.56 -4.05 6.03
CA ASN A 165 17.60 -4.46 6.98
C ASN A 165 17.96 -3.35 7.97
N THR A 166 18.07 -2.10 7.52
CA THR A 166 18.34 -0.96 8.42
C THR A 166 17.20 -0.75 9.40
N VAL A 167 15.96 -0.93 8.95
CA VAL A 167 14.77 -0.85 9.81
C VAL A 167 14.80 -1.94 10.87
N ARG A 168 15.04 -3.19 10.46
CA ARG A 168 15.19 -4.34 11.36
C ARG A 168 16.26 -4.08 12.43
N ASP A 169 17.46 -3.67 12.01
CA ASP A 169 18.58 -3.47 12.93
C ASP A 169 18.28 -2.35 13.95
N THR A 170 17.57 -1.30 13.52
CA THR A 170 17.12 -0.24 14.41
C THR A 170 16.11 -0.75 15.44
N ILE A 171 15.12 -1.54 15.01
CA ILE A 171 14.12 -2.14 15.90
C ILE A 171 14.81 -3.07 16.91
N LEU A 172 15.69 -3.95 16.47
CA LEU A 172 16.42 -4.87 17.35
C LEU A 172 17.30 -4.13 18.36
N LYS A 173 17.90 -3.01 17.96
CA LYS A 173 18.69 -2.15 18.85
C LYS A 173 17.82 -1.56 19.96
N GLU A 174 16.63 -1.09 19.66
CA GLU A 174 15.71 -0.53 20.67
C GLU A 174 15.15 -1.61 21.59
N VAL A 175 14.77 -2.77 21.06
CA VAL A 175 14.37 -3.94 21.84
C VAL A 175 15.49 -4.33 22.82
N GLY A 176 16.75 -4.37 22.36
CA GLY A 176 17.91 -4.69 23.19
C GLY A 176 18.17 -3.65 24.31
N LYS A 177 17.87 -2.37 24.07
CA LYS A 177 17.95 -1.34 25.12
C LYS A 177 16.91 -1.55 26.21
N LEU A 178 15.65 -1.86 25.83
CA LEU A 178 14.56 -2.11 26.78
C LEU A 178 14.87 -3.33 27.65
N HIS A 179 15.37 -4.43 27.07
CA HIS A 179 15.75 -5.62 27.83
C HIS A 179 16.90 -5.38 28.80
N LYS A 180 17.83 -4.47 28.49
CA LYS A 180 18.92 -4.10 29.41
C LYS A 180 18.45 -3.17 30.53
N GLN A 181 17.39 -2.38 30.30
CA GLN A 181 16.82 -1.46 31.31
C GLN A 181 15.81 -2.14 32.23
N ALA A 182 15.23 -3.27 31.79
CA ALA A 182 14.38 -4.08 32.65
C ALA A 182 15.28 -4.68 33.76
N PRO A 183 15.07 -4.36 35.08
CA PRO A 183 15.83 -4.99 36.14
C PRO A 183 15.61 -6.49 36.05
N ALA A 184 16.71 -7.25 36.18
CA ALA A 184 16.65 -8.69 36.32
C ALA A 184 15.61 -9.00 37.40
N LYS A 185 14.47 -9.61 37.04
CA LYS A 185 13.59 -10.16 38.05
C LYS A 185 14.39 -11.25 38.73
N GLU A 186 14.94 -10.89 39.90
CA GLU A 186 15.54 -11.85 40.81
C GLU A 186 14.53 -12.98 41.03
N GLY A 187 14.96 -14.18 40.66
CA GLY A 187 14.22 -15.38 40.93
C GLY A 187 14.08 -15.55 42.44
N VAL A 188 12.86 -15.71 42.88
CA VAL A 188 12.50 -16.36 44.14
C VAL A 188 11.87 -17.69 43.82
#